data_ccbe39f8d6b573aba12b1ec00029288f
#
_entry.id   ccbe39f8d6b573aba12b1ec00029288f
#
_cell.length_a   1.000
_cell.length_b   1.000
_cell.length_c   1.000
_cell.angle_alpha   90.00
_cell.angle_beta   90.00
_cell.angle_gamma   90.00
#
_symmetry.space_group_name_H-M   'P 1'
#
loop_
_entity.id
_entity.type
_entity.pdbx_description
1 polymer ?
#
loop_
_entity_poly.entity_id
_entity_poly.type
_entity_poly.pdbx_seq_one_letter_code
_entity_poly.pdbx_strand_id
1 'polypeptide(L)'
;MCGIIGYSGAEYAREKLLHGLENLEYRGYDSAGIALWDEGKIEVIKAAGRLSNLRAACGDQCLASHCGIGHTRWATHGVPNDVNAHPHRQGRVTLVHNGIIENYRALRERLEHEGYHFLTQTDTEIAAALLDHHMKLHESPVAAIHAATAEMEGAYGFCMLLEGEPDTVYGIRRGSPLIAAKDETGSYVASDVPAIIEYTRQYYLLEEEEVVV
;
A
#
# COMPACT_ATOMS: atom_id res chain seq x y z
N MET A 1 -11.49 -1.42 10.49
CA MET A 1 -10.12 -1.85 10.05
C MET A 1 -10.08 -1.77 8.54
N CYS A 2 -9.01 -1.26 7.98
CA CYS A 2 -8.84 -1.09 6.54
C CYS A 2 -8.51 -2.40 5.80
N GLY A 3 -8.65 -2.42 4.47
CA GLY A 3 -8.29 -3.55 3.62
C GLY A 3 -7.09 -3.24 2.73
N ILE A 4 -6.13 -4.15 2.64
CA ILE A 4 -4.96 -4.08 1.75
C ILE A 4 -4.97 -5.28 0.79
N ILE A 5 -4.62 -5.02 -0.46
CA ILE A 5 -4.24 -6.03 -1.44
C ILE A 5 -3.08 -5.53 -2.30
N GLY A 6 -2.14 -6.39 -2.61
CA GLY A 6 -1.10 -6.24 -3.63
C GLY A 6 -1.12 -7.44 -4.57
N TYR A 7 -0.77 -7.23 -5.82
CA TYR A 7 -0.67 -8.26 -6.85
C TYR A 7 0.49 -7.97 -7.80
N SER A 8 1.22 -9.02 -8.15
CA SER A 8 2.15 -9.02 -9.27
C SER A 8 2.08 -10.38 -9.99
N GLY A 9 1.88 -10.37 -11.32
CA GLY A 9 1.75 -11.62 -12.05
C GLY A 9 1.43 -11.48 -13.54
N ALA A 10 0.97 -12.58 -14.13
CA ALA A 10 0.70 -12.65 -15.56
C ALA A 10 -0.66 -12.04 -15.98
N GLU A 11 -1.60 -11.92 -15.05
CA GLU A 11 -2.92 -11.34 -15.31
C GLU A 11 -2.95 -9.84 -15.02
N TYR A 12 -4.00 -9.16 -15.45
CA TYR A 12 -4.14 -7.73 -15.24
C TYR A 12 -4.42 -7.37 -13.78
N ALA A 13 -3.51 -6.60 -13.19
CA ALA A 13 -3.51 -6.26 -11.78
C ALA A 13 -4.76 -5.47 -11.35
N ARG A 14 -5.24 -4.54 -12.20
CA ARG A 14 -6.37 -3.68 -11.86
C ARG A 14 -7.60 -4.46 -11.40
N GLU A 15 -8.00 -5.47 -12.17
CA GLU A 15 -9.20 -6.26 -11.84
C GLU A 15 -8.97 -7.15 -10.61
N LYS A 16 -7.76 -7.69 -10.43
CA LYS A 16 -7.39 -8.45 -9.21
C LYS A 16 -7.48 -7.56 -7.96
N LEU A 17 -6.96 -6.34 -8.04
CA LEU A 17 -7.02 -5.39 -6.93
C LEU A 17 -8.46 -4.97 -6.62
N LEU A 18 -9.23 -4.56 -7.62
CA LEU A 18 -10.61 -4.11 -7.43
C LEU A 18 -11.50 -5.22 -6.86
N HIS A 19 -11.33 -6.47 -7.32
CA HIS A 19 -12.07 -7.61 -6.79
C HIS A 19 -11.67 -7.96 -5.35
N GLY A 20 -10.36 -7.98 -5.07
CA GLY A 20 -9.89 -8.21 -3.70
C GLY A 20 -10.33 -7.12 -2.72
N LEU A 21 -10.35 -5.83 -3.16
CA LEU A 21 -10.89 -4.74 -2.34
C LEU A 21 -12.39 -4.85 -2.12
N GLU A 22 -13.16 -5.36 -3.10
CA GLU A 22 -14.59 -5.65 -2.94
C GLU A 22 -14.84 -6.66 -1.83
N ASN A 23 -14.04 -7.72 -1.80
CA ASN A 23 -14.10 -8.74 -0.75
C ASN A 23 -13.62 -8.21 0.64
N LEU A 24 -12.94 -7.06 0.67
CA LEU A 24 -12.50 -6.38 1.89
C LEU A 24 -13.35 -5.14 2.27
N GLU A 25 -14.39 -4.79 1.50
CA GLU A 25 -15.18 -3.56 1.75
C GLU A 25 -15.87 -3.56 3.13
N TYR A 26 -16.12 -4.73 3.71
CA TYR A 26 -16.63 -4.84 5.10
C TYR A 26 -15.65 -4.27 6.14
N ARG A 27 -14.36 -4.11 5.80
CA ARG A 27 -13.32 -3.54 6.66
C ARG A 27 -13.24 -2.01 6.59
N GLY A 28 -13.69 -1.40 5.48
CA GLY A 28 -13.65 0.05 5.29
C GLY A 28 -14.29 0.45 3.97
N TYR A 29 -15.00 1.59 3.97
CA TYR A 29 -15.78 2.07 2.82
C TYR A 29 -15.86 3.60 2.74
N ASP A 30 -15.01 4.33 3.45
CA ASP A 30 -15.02 5.80 3.42
C ASP A 30 -14.19 6.39 2.29
N SER A 31 -13.21 5.65 1.82
CA SER A 31 -12.44 5.93 0.62
C SER A 31 -11.70 4.68 0.14
N ALA A 32 -11.32 4.66 -1.11
CA ALA A 32 -10.54 3.58 -1.69
C ALA A 32 -9.55 4.12 -2.72
N GLY A 33 -8.51 3.34 -3.02
CA GLY A 33 -7.60 3.68 -4.10
C GLY A 33 -6.67 2.52 -4.46
N ILE A 34 -6.09 2.64 -5.64
CA ILE A 34 -5.12 1.71 -6.20
C ILE A 34 -3.91 2.47 -6.74
N ALA A 35 -2.77 1.81 -6.75
CA ALA A 35 -1.60 2.24 -7.51
C ALA A 35 -1.16 1.08 -8.42
N LEU A 36 -0.84 1.39 -9.65
CA LEU A 36 -0.54 0.42 -10.70
C LEU A 36 0.73 0.82 -11.43
N TRP A 37 1.61 -0.16 -11.70
CA TRP A 37 2.69 0.00 -12.65
C TRP A 37 2.12 0.02 -14.07
N ASP A 38 2.24 1.15 -14.76
CA ASP A 38 1.74 1.34 -16.10
C ASP A 38 2.73 2.13 -16.95
N GLU A 39 3.16 1.57 -18.08
CA GLU A 39 4.10 2.22 -19.03
C GLU A 39 5.36 2.83 -18.37
N GLY A 40 5.94 2.14 -17.38
CA GLY A 40 7.19 2.54 -16.73
C GLY A 40 7.05 3.57 -15.59
N LYS A 41 5.83 3.86 -15.14
CA LYS A 41 5.52 4.75 -14.02
C LYS A 41 4.44 4.15 -13.11
N ILE A 42 4.33 4.70 -11.91
CA ILE A 42 3.27 4.33 -10.98
C ILE A 42 2.13 5.34 -11.12
N GLU A 43 0.97 4.86 -11.57
CA GLU A 43 -0.28 5.62 -11.62
C GLU A 43 -1.10 5.38 -10.37
N VAL A 44 -1.63 6.46 -9.78
CA VAL A 44 -2.42 6.41 -8.54
C VAL A 44 -3.83 6.91 -8.82
N ILE A 45 -4.84 6.08 -8.56
CA ILE A 45 -6.26 6.42 -8.73
C ILE A 45 -6.93 6.26 -7.36
N LYS A 46 -7.61 7.33 -6.90
CA LYS A 46 -8.26 7.38 -5.58
C LYS A 46 -9.66 7.94 -5.69
N ALA A 47 -10.54 7.52 -4.80
CA ALA A 47 -11.89 8.05 -4.70
C ALA A 47 -12.40 8.02 -3.25
N ALA A 48 -13.03 9.10 -2.83
CA ALA A 48 -13.81 9.12 -1.60
C ALA A 48 -15.09 8.31 -1.75
N GLY A 49 -15.55 7.70 -0.66
CA GLY A 49 -16.74 6.87 -0.62
C GLY A 49 -16.47 5.40 -0.98
N ARG A 50 -17.51 4.72 -1.44
CA ARG A 50 -17.48 3.27 -1.70
C ARG A 50 -16.59 2.90 -2.88
N LEU A 51 -16.21 1.62 -2.94
CA LEU A 51 -15.41 1.06 -4.03
C LEU A 51 -16.00 1.29 -5.43
N SER A 52 -17.32 1.40 -5.54
CA SER A 52 -17.98 1.76 -6.81
C SER A 52 -17.50 3.11 -7.38
N ASN A 53 -17.16 4.07 -6.51
CA ASN A 53 -16.61 5.35 -6.92
C ASN A 53 -15.19 5.19 -7.49
N LEU A 54 -14.37 4.35 -6.86
CA LEU A 54 -13.05 4.02 -7.38
C LEU A 54 -13.14 3.30 -8.74
N ARG A 55 -14.04 2.32 -8.89
CA ARG A 55 -14.28 1.65 -10.19
C ARG A 55 -14.64 2.66 -11.28
N ALA A 56 -15.53 3.62 -10.99
CA ALA A 56 -15.88 4.68 -11.92
C ALA A 56 -14.69 5.60 -12.24
N ALA A 57 -13.88 5.96 -11.25
CA ALA A 57 -12.69 6.78 -11.42
C ALA A 57 -11.59 6.09 -12.26
N CYS A 58 -11.48 4.76 -12.20
CA CYS A 58 -10.54 4.01 -13.02
C CYS A 58 -10.83 4.13 -14.52
N GLY A 59 -12.11 4.18 -14.93
CA GLY A 59 -12.47 4.25 -16.36
C GLY A 59 -11.71 3.22 -17.19
N ASP A 60 -11.03 3.69 -18.26
CA ASP A 60 -10.19 2.87 -19.14
C ASP A 60 -8.68 2.99 -18.83
N GLN A 61 -8.31 3.50 -17.65
CA GLN A 61 -6.89 3.68 -17.27
C GLN A 61 -6.26 2.37 -16.79
N CYS A 62 -4.97 2.20 -17.05
CA CYS A 62 -4.13 1.10 -16.56
C CYS A 62 -4.69 -0.31 -16.80
N LEU A 63 -5.37 -0.53 -17.93
CA LEU A 63 -5.99 -1.82 -18.28
C LEU A 63 -4.97 -2.95 -18.44
N ALA A 64 -3.75 -2.62 -18.89
CA ALA A 64 -2.68 -3.59 -19.19
C ALA A 64 -1.63 -3.70 -18.07
N SER A 65 -1.83 -3.09 -16.91
CA SER A 65 -0.92 -3.20 -15.78
C SER A 65 -0.95 -4.61 -15.17
N HIS A 66 0.23 -5.14 -14.84
CA HIS A 66 0.41 -6.48 -14.25
C HIS A 66 0.85 -6.45 -12.80
N CYS A 67 1.14 -5.27 -12.25
CA CYS A 67 1.59 -5.09 -10.88
C CYS A 67 0.91 -3.90 -10.23
N GLY A 68 0.49 -4.03 -8.97
CA GLY A 68 -0.15 -2.94 -8.26
C GLY A 68 -0.50 -3.24 -6.82
N ILE A 69 -0.94 -2.20 -6.12
CA ILE A 69 -1.42 -2.25 -4.73
C ILE A 69 -2.75 -1.52 -4.60
N GLY A 70 -3.56 -1.88 -3.62
CA GLY A 70 -4.85 -1.29 -3.38
C GLY A 70 -5.25 -1.26 -1.91
N HIS A 71 -6.17 -0.35 -1.59
CA HIS A 71 -6.62 -0.10 -0.23
C HIS A 71 -8.08 0.33 -0.16
N THR A 72 -8.80 -0.19 0.85
CA THR A 72 -10.08 0.37 1.32
C THR A 72 -9.89 0.93 2.72
N ARG A 73 -10.32 2.16 2.95
CA ARG A 73 -10.04 2.92 4.15
C ARG A 73 -11.23 2.95 5.10
N TRP A 74 -10.92 2.84 6.40
CA TRP A 74 -11.74 3.31 7.50
C TRP A 74 -10.95 4.41 8.21
N ALA A 75 -11.37 5.67 8.05
CA ALA A 75 -10.59 6.82 8.50
C ALA A 75 -10.33 6.81 10.01
N THR A 76 -9.07 6.88 10.39
CA THR A 76 -8.60 7.12 11.76
C THR A 76 -7.96 8.50 11.89
N HIS A 77 -7.18 8.92 10.89
CA HIS A 77 -6.51 10.21 10.80
C HIS A 77 -6.84 10.90 9.46
N GLY A 78 -7.25 12.16 9.53
CA GLY A 78 -7.63 12.95 8.36
C GLY A 78 -9.05 12.70 7.87
N VAL A 79 -9.67 13.72 7.30
CA VAL A 79 -11.04 13.68 6.77
C VAL A 79 -11.11 12.71 5.59
N PRO A 80 -12.19 11.90 5.44
CA PRO A 80 -12.42 11.08 4.26
C PRO A 80 -12.59 11.96 3.01
N ASN A 81 -11.55 12.01 2.19
CA ASN A 81 -11.52 12.70 0.89
C ASN A 81 -10.48 12.05 -0.02
N ASP A 82 -10.43 12.43 -1.28
CA ASP A 82 -9.50 11.87 -2.26
C ASP A 82 -8.03 12.11 -1.88
N VAL A 83 -7.71 13.24 -1.23
CA VAL A 83 -6.33 13.58 -0.83
C VAL A 83 -5.83 12.63 0.24
N ASN A 84 -6.65 12.37 1.28
CA ASN A 84 -6.31 11.50 2.40
C ASN A 84 -6.58 10.00 2.13
N ALA A 85 -7.18 9.64 0.99
CA ALA A 85 -7.30 8.26 0.57
C ALA A 85 -5.93 7.65 0.24
N HIS A 86 -5.75 6.35 0.52
CA HIS A 86 -4.57 5.61 0.09
C HIS A 86 -4.69 5.20 -1.38
N PRO A 87 -3.57 4.99 -2.08
CA PRO A 87 -2.15 5.04 -1.65
C PRO A 87 -1.61 6.46 -1.45
N HIS A 88 -0.54 6.58 -0.65
CA HIS A 88 0.26 7.80 -0.51
C HIS A 88 1.62 7.64 -1.18
N ARG A 89 2.13 8.73 -1.77
CA ARG A 89 3.41 8.71 -2.48
C ARG A 89 4.33 9.80 -1.96
N GLN A 90 5.58 9.43 -1.72
CA GLN A 90 6.70 10.34 -1.47
C GLN A 90 7.96 9.81 -2.17
N GLY A 91 8.57 10.64 -3.01
CA GLY A 91 9.73 10.25 -3.81
C GLY A 91 9.49 8.96 -4.61
N ARG A 92 10.32 7.95 -4.36
CA ARG A 92 10.26 6.62 -5.02
C ARG A 92 9.17 5.69 -4.44
N VAL A 93 8.63 5.98 -3.27
CA VAL A 93 7.76 5.08 -2.52
C VAL A 93 6.28 5.42 -2.73
N THR A 94 5.50 4.43 -3.13
CA THR A 94 4.03 4.48 -3.14
C THR A 94 3.50 3.41 -2.18
N LEU A 95 2.76 3.82 -1.15
CA LEU A 95 2.47 3.04 0.05
C LEU A 95 0.97 2.98 0.37
N VAL A 96 0.48 1.80 0.75
CA VAL A 96 -0.77 1.60 1.48
C VAL A 96 -0.48 1.08 2.88
N HIS A 97 -1.30 1.45 3.88
CA HIS A 97 -1.02 1.23 5.29
C HIS A 97 -2.29 0.89 6.07
N ASN A 98 -2.21 -0.17 6.86
CA ASN A 98 -3.14 -0.50 7.93
C ASN A 98 -2.42 -0.36 9.28
N GLY A 99 -2.94 0.47 10.18
CA GLY A 99 -2.35 0.71 11.48
C GLY A 99 -2.23 2.18 11.83
N ILE A 100 -1.35 2.50 12.76
CA ILE A 100 -1.07 3.87 13.23
C ILE A 100 0.42 3.97 13.55
N ILE A 101 1.09 4.98 12.97
CA ILE A 101 2.45 5.35 13.34
C ILE A 101 2.36 6.41 14.45
N GLU A 102 2.59 5.97 15.69
CA GLU A 102 2.34 6.79 16.87
C GLU A 102 3.26 8.01 16.97
N ASN A 103 4.52 7.86 16.55
CA ASN A 103 5.52 8.93 16.57
C ASN A 103 5.55 9.78 15.27
N TYR A 104 4.50 9.73 14.43
CA TYR A 104 4.48 10.39 13.12
C TYR A 104 4.74 11.91 13.19
N ARG A 105 4.38 12.59 14.31
CA ARG A 105 4.61 14.03 14.46
C ARG A 105 6.08 14.39 14.54
N ALA A 106 6.85 13.65 15.36
CA ALA A 106 8.29 13.84 15.47
C ALA A 106 9.01 13.50 14.16
N LEU A 107 8.58 12.41 13.49
CA LEU A 107 9.10 12.04 12.18
C LEU A 107 8.80 13.11 11.13
N ARG A 108 7.60 13.69 11.14
CA ARG A 108 7.20 14.77 10.24
C ARG A 108 8.10 16.00 10.41
N GLU A 109 8.26 16.51 11.64
CA GLU A 109 9.10 17.67 11.92
C GLU A 109 10.53 17.47 11.39
N ARG A 110 11.14 16.31 11.63
CA ARG A 110 12.47 15.98 11.12
C ARG A 110 12.52 15.98 9.60
N LEU A 111 11.59 15.26 8.95
CA LEU A 111 11.55 15.13 7.49
C LEU A 111 11.27 16.47 6.79
N GLU A 112 10.47 17.37 7.40
CA GLU A 112 10.28 18.74 6.91
C GLU A 112 11.60 19.53 6.93
N HIS A 113 12.45 19.36 7.94
CA HIS A 113 13.80 19.95 7.99
C HIS A 113 14.74 19.35 6.93
N GLU A 114 14.49 18.13 6.50
CA GLU A 114 15.23 17.45 5.42
C GLU A 114 14.67 17.77 4.02
N GLY A 115 13.65 18.64 3.93
CA GLY A 115 13.10 19.15 2.67
C GLY A 115 11.89 18.35 2.12
N TYR A 116 11.31 17.44 2.90
CA TYR A 116 10.05 16.81 2.51
C TYR A 116 8.86 17.75 2.72
N HIS A 117 7.88 17.67 1.83
CA HIS A 117 6.64 18.43 1.91
C HIS A 117 5.45 17.48 1.96
N PHE A 118 4.52 17.72 2.88
CA PHE A 118 3.37 16.87 3.12
C PHE A 118 2.07 17.53 2.70
N LEU A 119 1.28 16.84 1.89
CA LEU A 119 0.02 17.32 1.33
C LEU A 119 -1.19 16.78 2.09
N THR A 120 -1.02 15.67 2.81
CA THR A 120 -2.11 14.99 3.49
C THR A 120 -2.02 15.13 5.01
N GLN A 121 -3.08 14.74 5.68
CA GLN A 121 -3.16 14.72 7.15
C GLN A 121 -2.88 13.31 7.72
N THR A 122 -2.35 12.39 6.89
CA THR A 122 -2.17 10.99 7.28
C THR A 122 -0.74 10.74 7.78
N ASP A 123 -0.62 9.85 8.74
CA ASP A 123 0.65 9.28 9.19
C ASP A 123 1.31 8.43 8.10
N THR A 124 0.52 7.91 7.17
CA THR A 124 1.00 7.09 6.05
C THR A 124 1.87 7.86 5.08
N GLU A 125 1.56 9.13 4.80
CA GLU A 125 2.44 9.96 3.96
C GLU A 125 3.79 10.20 4.61
N ILE A 126 3.83 10.32 5.94
CA ILE A 126 5.07 10.43 6.72
C ILE A 126 5.87 9.14 6.63
N ALA A 127 5.20 7.97 6.78
CA ALA A 127 5.85 6.68 6.60
C ALA A 127 6.44 6.51 5.19
N ALA A 128 5.71 6.93 4.14
CA ALA A 128 6.21 6.90 2.77
C ALA A 128 7.46 7.77 2.58
N ALA A 129 7.49 8.96 3.20
CA ALA A 129 8.65 9.86 3.15
C ALA A 129 9.85 9.28 3.91
N LEU A 130 9.63 8.66 5.07
CA LEU A 130 10.71 8.02 5.82
C LEU A 130 11.30 6.83 5.06
N LEU A 131 10.45 6.01 4.42
CA LEU A 131 10.89 4.94 3.55
C LEU A 131 11.72 5.49 2.37
N ASP A 132 11.25 6.56 1.69
CA ASP A 132 12.00 7.19 0.60
C ASP A 132 13.35 7.77 1.07
N HIS A 133 13.39 8.35 2.28
CA HIS A 133 14.65 8.81 2.88
C HIS A 133 15.65 7.65 2.99
N HIS A 134 15.22 6.51 3.56
CA HIS A 134 16.09 5.34 3.70
C HIS A 134 16.42 4.66 2.36
N MET A 135 15.53 4.71 1.34
CA MET A 135 15.85 4.24 -0.01
C MET A 135 17.01 5.02 -0.67
N LYS A 136 17.26 6.25 -0.25
CA LYS A 136 18.41 7.05 -0.71
C LYS A 136 19.72 6.70 0.00
N LEU A 137 19.63 6.10 1.20
CA LEU A 137 20.77 5.77 2.05
C LEU A 137 21.24 4.31 1.91
N HIS A 138 20.41 3.42 1.39
CA HIS A 138 20.66 2.00 1.30
C HIS A 138 20.54 1.50 -0.14
N GLU A 139 21.44 0.61 -0.57
CA GLU A 139 21.40 -0.02 -1.89
C GLU A 139 20.28 -1.05 -2.02
N SER A 140 19.96 -1.77 -0.93
CA SER A 140 18.92 -2.79 -0.89
C SER A 140 17.60 -2.21 -0.40
N PRO A 141 16.49 -2.35 -1.16
CA PRO A 141 15.15 -1.96 -0.70
C PRO A 141 14.77 -2.61 0.62
N VAL A 142 15.10 -3.89 0.81
CA VAL A 142 14.80 -4.62 2.06
C VAL A 142 15.55 -4.00 3.24
N ALA A 143 16.83 -3.64 3.08
CA ALA A 143 17.59 -2.96 4.12
C ALA A 143 17.02 -1.57 4.44
N ALA A 144 16.61 -0.82 3.43
CA ALA A 144 15.96 0.48 3.59
C ALA A 144 14.61 0.36 4.34
N ILE A 145 13.81 -0.66 4.02
CA ILE A 145 12.54 -0.93 4.71
C ILE A 145 12.79 -1.20 6.19
N HIS A 146 13.73 -2.09 6.52
CA HIS A 146 14.06 -2.39 7.93
C HIS A 146 14.60 -1.16 8.68
N ALA A 147 15.47 -0.38 8.03
CA ALA A 147 16.01 0.84 8.65
C ALA A 147 14.90 1.88 8.93
N ALA A 148 13.99 2.09 7.99
CA ALA A 148 12.86 3.00 8.15
C ALA A 148 11.90 2.52 9.25
N THR A 149 11.54 1.23 9.24
CA THR A 149 10.59 0.68 10.20
C THR A 149 11.15 0.57 11.62
N ALA A 150 12.46 0.49 11.78
CA ALA A 150 13.12 0.56 13.10
C ALA A 150 12.94 1.92 13.80
N GLU A 151 12.68 2.99 13.04
CA GLU A 151 12.42 4.33 13.60
C GLU A 151 10.92 4.59 13.87
N MET A 152 10.03 3.73 13.38
CA MET A 152 8.58 3.88 13.56
C MET A 152 8.14 3.24 14.88
N GLU A 153 7.22 3.91 15.58
CA GLU A 153 6.52 3.38 16.76
C GLU A 153 5.07 3.09 16.39
N GLY A 154 4.49 2.05 17.01
CA GLY A 154 3.10 1.65 16.79
C GLY A 154 2.94 0.42 15.89
N ALA A 155 1.73 0.21 15.38
CA ALA A 155 1.38 -0.95 14.57
C ALA A 155 1.22 -0.56 13.10
N TYR A 156 1.74 -1.41 12.20
CA TYR A 156 1.58 -1.23 10.76
C TYR A 156 1.50 -2.56 10.01
N GLY A 157 0.77 -2.54 8.90
CA GLY A 157 0.88 -3.47 7.80
C GLY A 157 1.03 -2.63 6.52
N PHE A 158 2.19 -2.71 5.91
CA PHE A 158 2.52 -1.96 4.70
C PHE A 158 2.49 -2.84 3.46
N CYS A 159 1.97 -2.30 2.37
CA CYS A 159 2.18 -2.85 1.04
C CYS A 159 2.60 -1.70 0.12
N MET A 160 3.66 -1.87 -0.67
CA MET A 160 4.27 -0.76 -1.40
C MET A 160 4.81 -1.15 -2.77
N LEU A 161 4.85 -0.15 -3.65
CA LEU A 161 5.57 -0.15 -4.93
C LEU A 161 6.73 0.84 -4.85
N LEU A 162 7.84 0.51 -5.50
CA LEU A 162 9.02 1.36 -5.56
C LEU A 162 9.32 1.76 -7.00
N GLU A 163 9.51 3.04 -7.28
CA GLU A 163 9.98 3.47 -8.59
C GLU A 163 11.34 2.83 -8.93
N GLY A 164 11.45 2.31 -10.14
CA GLY A 164 12.62 1.56 -10.59
C GLY A 164 12.59 0.06 -10.31
N GLU A 165 11.55 -0.43 -9.62
CA GLU A 165 11.33 -1.85 -9.31
C GLU A 165 10.00 -2.32 -9.96
N PRO A 166 9.92 -2.41 -11.30
CA PRO A 166 8.72 -2.87 -11.98
C PRO A 166 8.39 -4.30 -11.56
N ASP A 167 7.11 -4.64 -11.61
CA ASP A 167 6.60 -5.98 -11.32
C ASP A 167 6.89 -6.51 -9.90
N THR A 168 7.29 -5.62 -8.98
CA THR A 168 7.63 -5.98 -7.60
C THR A 168 6.71 -5.28 -6.59
N VAL A 169 6.12 -6.07 -5.69
CA VAL A 169 5.35 -5.61 -4.54
C VAL A 169 6.12 -5.97 -3.28
N TYR A 170 6.31 -4.98 -2.40
CA TYR A 170 6.91 -5.19 -1.08
C TYR A 170 5.85 -5.14 0.00
N GLY A 171 5.97 -6.01 1.00
CA GLY A 171 5.13 -6.00 2.19
C GLY A 171 5.94 -6.20 3.46
N ILE A 172 5.53 -5.55 4.56
CA ILE A 172 6.08 -5.75 5.90
C ILE A 172 4.99 -5.46 6.94
N ARG A 173 5.07 -6.12 8.10
CA ARG A 173 4.11 -5.91 9.17
C ARG A 173 4.74 -5.83 10.56
N ARG A 174 4.04 -5.07 11.44
CA ARG A 174 4.19 -5.09 12.90
C ARG A 174 2.80 -4.84 13.52
N GLY A 175 2.28 -5.81 14.28
CA GLY A 175 1.00 -5.69 14.98
C GLY A 175 -0.26 -5.73 14.11
N SER A 176 -0.20 -5.32 12.83
CA SER A 176 -1.31 -5.42 11.87
C SER A 176 -1.14 -6.66 10.98
N PRO A 177 -2.19 -7.43 10.67
CA PRO A 177 -2.06 -8.66 9.89
C PRO A 177 -1.70 -8.38 8.43
N LEU A 178 -0.82 -9.20 7.89
CA LEU A 178 -0.49 -9.25 6.46
C LEU A 178 -0.13 -10.69 6.08
N ILE A 179 -0.66 -11.16 4.96
CA ILE A 179 -0.43 -12.50 4.41
C ILE A 179 0.15 -12.39 3.01
N ALA A 180 0.99 -13.34 2.66
CA ALA A 180 1.47 -13.54 1.29
C ALA A 180 0.90 -14.83 0.71
N ALA A 181 0.58 -14.83 -0.57
CA ALA A 181 0.06 -16.01 -1.27
C ALA A 181 0.48 -16.00 -2.73
N LYS A 182 0.36 -17.15 -3.37
CA LYS A 182 0.54 -17.26 -4.82
C LYS A 182 -0.41 -18.30 -5.41
N ASP A 183 -0.72 -18.13 -6.68
CA ASP A 183 -1.37 -19.12 -7.53
C ASP A 183 -0.56 -19.33 -8.83
N GLU A 184 -1.17 -19.93 -9.85
CA GLU A 184 -0.54 -20.15 -11.15
C GLU A 184 -0.34 -18.84 -11.95
N THR A 185 -1.05 -17.77 -11.59
CA THR A 185 -1.09 -16.51 -12.33
C THR A 185 -0.24 -15.40 -11.73
N GLY A 186 0.09 -15.49 -10.42
CA GLY A 186 0.88 -14.47 -9.76
C GLY A 186 0.97 -14.62 -8.25
N SER A 187 1.48 -13.56 -7.63
CA SER A 187 1.69 -13.44 -6.19
C SER A 187 0.81 -12.34 -5.61
N TYR A 188 0.40 -12.53 -4.37
CA TYR A 188 -0.51 -11.64 -3.65
C TYR A 188 0.06 -11.27 -2.29
N VAL A 189 -0.19 -10.05 -1.87
CA VAL A 189 -0.06 -9.60 -0.48
C VAL A 189 -1.42 -9.07 -0.04
N ALA A 190 -1.95 -9.49 1.10
CA ALA A 190 -3.27 -9.05 1.54
C ALA A 190 -3.36 -8.91 3.07
N SER A 191 -4.24 -8.04 3.55
CA SER A 191 -4.49 -7.88 4.98
C SER A 191 -5.44 -8.93 5.56
N ASP A 192 -6.15 -9.68 4.70
CA ASP A 192 -7.08 -10.73 5.13
C ASP A 192 -7.36 -11.73 4.00
N VAL A 193 -7.69 -12.95 4.39
CA VAL A 193 -7.95 -14.09 3.49
C VAL A 193 -9.06 -13.85 2.47
N PRO A 194 -10.18 -13.19 2.77
CA PRO A 194 -11.25 -12.93 1.78
C PRO A 194 -10.76 -12.24 0.49
N ALA A 195 -9.69 -11.45 0.55
CA ALA A 195 -9.13 -10.79 -0.63
C ALA A 195 -8.60 -11.79 -1.69
N ILE A 196 -8.19 -12.99 -1.27
CA ILE A 196 -7.44 -13.95 -2.10
C ILE A 196 -8.07 -15.35 -2.17
N ILE A 197 -9.10 -15.64 -1.36
CA ILE A 197 -9.64 -16.99 -1.18
C ILE A 197 -10.16 -17.63 -2.48
N GLU A 198 -10.58 -16.81 -3.44
CA GLU A 198 -11.06 -17.28 -4.75
C GLU A 198 -9.91 -17.71 -5.68
N TYR A 199 -8.69 -17.24 -5.43
CA TYR A 199 -7.51 -17.53 -6.22
C TYR A 199 -6.70 -18.69 -5.63
N THR A 200 -6.52 -18.68 -4.29
CA THR A 200 -5.75 -19.71 -3.60
C THR A 200 -6.23 -19.90 -2.16
N ARG A 201 -6.08 -21.12 -1.66
CA ARG A 201 -6.32 -21.47 -0.25
C ARG A 201 -5.03 -21.67 0.54
N GLN A 202 -3.88 -21.48 -0.12
CA GLN A 202 -2.58 -21.58 0.51
C GLN A 202 -2.00 -20.18 0.67
N TYR A 203 -1.73 -19.78 1.89
CA TYR A 203 -1.13 -18.51 2.21
C TYR A 203 -0.12 -18.66 3.35
N TYR A 204 0.80 -17.74 3.41
CA TYR A 204 1.78 -17.57 4.45
C TYR A 204 1.43 -16.33 5.28
N LEU A 205 1.32 -16.49 6.60
CA LEU A 205 1.17 -15.36 7.51
C LEU A 205 2.57 -14.82 7.79
N LEU A 206 2.82 -13.56 7.43
CA LEU A 206 4.11 -12.92 7.69
C LEU A 206 4.36 -12.84 9.21
N GLU A 207 5.57 -13.15 9.60
CA GLU A 207 6.05 -12.89 10.95
C GLU A 207 6.21 -11.37 11.20
N GLU A 208 6.38 -10.98 12.46
CA GLU A 208 6.67 -9.58 12.81
C GLU A 208 7.99 -9.14 12.17
N GLU A 209 8.01 -7.96 11.56
CA GLU A 209 9.17 -7.39 10.87
C GLU A 209 9.66 -8.18 9.64
N GLU A 210 8.97 -9.21 9.22
CA GLU A 210 9.32 -9.97 8.02
C GLU A 210 8.94 -9.17 6.76
N VAL A 211 9.87 -9.08 5.81
CA VAL A 211 9.64 -8.46 4.51
C VAL A 211 9.33 -9.53 3.48
N VAL A 212 8.22 -9.40 2.78
CA VAL A 212 7.89 -10.17 1.57
C VAL A 212 8.17 -9.32 0.33
N VAL A 213 8.70 -10.01 -0.69
CA VAL A 213 9.00 -9.44 -2.00
C VAL A 213 8.41 -10.34 -3.08
#